data_e2bd30c3da2442ee12b0de169851e5c7
#
_entry.id   e2bd30c3da2442ee12b0de169851e5c7
#
_cell.length_a   1.000
_cell.length_b   1.000
_cell.length_c   1.000
_cell.angle_alpha   90.00
_cell.angle_beta   90.00
_cell.angle_gamma   90.00
#
_symmetry.space_group_name_H-M   'P 1'
#
loop_
_entity.id
_entity.type
_entity.pdbx_description
1 polymer ?
#
loop_
_entity_poly.entity_id
_entity_poly.type
_entity_poly.pdbx_seq_one_letter_code
_entity_poly.pdbx_strand_id
1 'polypeptide(L)'
;EKNGGKRTLADAWDGKRFNSPNDLAVHASGEIYFTDPPYGLPDGFDDARREIDFCGVFRVQPNGTVDLLCETMTRPNGIAFSPDQKKLYVAQSDPDEPILKVFNVGDNGMLDAGKTFFDARNLSAKRKGNPDGLAVDTKGNLFATGPGGVLVIAADGTHLGTILTGQKTANCCFGEDGRSLFMTADMHLCRIRLTTSGW
;
A
#
# COMPACT_ATOMS: atom_id res chain seq x y z
N GLU A 1 3.48 -0.25 -22.77
CA GLU A 1 3.44 -1.01 -24.02
C GLU A 1 4.85 -1.51 -24.39
N LYS A 2 4.96 -2.67 -25.05
CA LYS A 2 6.26 -3.25 -25.45
C LYS A 2 7.10 -2.34 -26.35
N ASN A 3 6.48 -1.38 -27.00
CA ASN A 3 7.12 -0.39 -27.88
C ASN A 3 7.47 0.93 -27.18
N GLY A 4 7.34 1.00 -25.84
CA GLY A 4 7.53 2.20 -25.04
C GLY A 4 6.34 3.16 -25.02
N GLY A 5 5.23 2.81 -25.67
CA GLY A 5 3.99 3.59 -25.63
C GLY A 5 3.37 3.59 -24.23
N LYS A 6 2.67 4.67 -23.89
CA LYS A 6 1.89 4.81 -22.65
C LYS A 6 0.42 4.65 -22.98
N ARG A 7 -0.32 3.98 -22.08
CA ARG A 7 -1.78 3.87 -22.14
C ARG A 7 -2.35 4.13 -20.74
N THR A 8 -3.31 5.03 -20.65
CA THR A 8 -4.12 5.20 -19.44
C THR A 8 -5.04 3.99 -19.31
N LEU A 9 -5.07 3.34 -18.16
CA LEU A 9 -5.93 2.20 -17.86
C LEU A 9 -7.29 2.66 -17.33
N ALA A 10 -7.29 3.65 -16.44
CA ALA A 10 -8.46 4.32 -15.90
C ALA A 10 -8.05 5.73 -15.45
N ASP A 11 -8.95 6.69 -15.53
CA ASP A 11 -8.75 8.10 -15.12
C ASP A 11 -9.92 8.64 -14.28
N ALA A 12 -11.01 7.86 -14.19
CA ALA A 12 -12.21 8.26 -13.48
C ALA A 12 -12.96 7.04 -12.89
N TRP A 13 -13.76 7.29 -11.88
CA TRP A 13 -14.76 6.41 -11.33
C TRP A 13 -16.09 7.18 -11.19
N ASP A 14 -17.20 6.57 -11.62
CA ASP A 14 -18.56 7.17 -11.61
C ASP A 14 -18.61 8.58 -12.22
N GLY A 15 -17.85 8.78 -13.33
CA GLY A 15 -17.76 10.06 -14.03
C GLY A 15 -16.90 11.13 -13.34
N LYS A 16 -16.30 10.83 -12.18
CA LYS A 16 -15.44 11.72 -11.39
C LYS A 16 -13.97 11.30 -11.55
N ARG A 17 -13.08 12.27 -11.76
CA ARG A 17 -11.64 12.03 -11.82
C ARG A 17 -11.12 11.55 -10.48
N PHE A 18 -10.17 10.62 -10.52
CA PHE A 18 -9.42 10.21 -9.32
C PHE A 18 -8.72 11.40 -8.66
N ASN A 19 -8.49 11.30 -7.35
CA ASN A 19 -7.71 12.29 -6.61
C ASN A 19 -6.25 12.31 -7.10
N SER A 20 -5.49 11.29 -6.79
CA SER A 20 -4.16 11.05 -7.33
C SER A 20 -3.72 9.61 -7.01
N PRO A 21 -4.01 8.64 -7.90
CA PRO A 21 -3.64 7.25 -7.69
C PRO A 21 -2.19 7.11 -7.22
N ASN A 22 -1.98 6.43 -6.09
CA ASN A 22 -0.70 6.43 -5.39
C ASN A 22 0.05 5.10 -5.56
N ASP A 23 -0.46 4.02 -4.96
CA ASP A 23 0.20 2.72 -5.01
C ASP A 23 -0.75 1.66 -5.57
N LEU A 24 -0.20 0.57 -6.12
CA LEU A 24 -0.99 -0.46 -6.77
C LEU A 24 -0.43 -1.87 -6.52
N ALA A 25 -1.34 -2.85 -6.57
CA ALA A 25 -1.02 -4.27 -6.59
C ALA A 25 -1.79 -4.97 -7.73
N VAL A 26 -1.11 -5.89 -8.42
CA VAL A 26 -1.70 -6.63 -9.54
C VAL A 26 -2.08 -8.03 -9.06
N HIS A 27 -3.35 -8.40 -9.23
CA HIS A 27 -3.85 -9.74 -8.95
C HIS A 27 -3.53 -10.69 -10.12
N ALA A 28 -3.39 -12.00 -9.86
CA ALA A 28 -3.09 -13.00 -10.89
C ALA A 28 -4.15 -13.08 -12.01
N SER A 29 -5.38 -12.67 -11.74
CA SER A 29 -6.45 -12.53 -12.74
C SER A 29 -6.21 -11.38 -13.75
N GLY A 30 -5.21 -10.50 -13.48
CA GLY A 30 -4.93 -9.30 -14.26
C GLY A 30 -5.65 -8.05 -13.79
N GLU A 31 -6.42 -8.13 -12.72
CA GLU A 31 -7.04 -6.98 -12.05
C GLU A 31 -6.00 -6.15 -11.31
N ILE A 32 -6.17 -4.83 -11.29
CA ILE A 32 -5.25 -3.91 -10.64
C ILE A 32 -5.99 -3.22 -9.50
N TYR A 33 -5.51 -3.41 -8.28
CA TYR A 33 -6.01 -2.75 -7.08
C TYR A 33 -5.11 -1.57 -6.77
N PHE A 34 -5.69 -0.42 -6.44
CA PHE A 34 -4.91 0.80 -6.19
C PHE A 34 -5.56 1.70 -5.15
N THR A 35 -4.74 2.55 -4.55
CA THR A 35 -5.16 3.56 -3.57
C THR A 35 -5.19 4.94 -4.22
N ASP A 36 -6.15 5.79 -3.82
CA ASP A 36 -6.38 7.11 -4.41
C ASP A 36 -6.50 8.24 -3.37
N PRO A 37 -5.43 8.49 -2.58
CA PRO A 37 -5.36 9.68 -1.74
C PRO A 37 -5.00 10.91 -2.58
N PRO A 38 -5.26 12.16 -2.10
CA PRO A 38 -4.99 13.38 -2.86
C PRO A 38 -3.55 13.90 -2.74
N TYR A 39 -2.54 13.02 -2.52
CA TYR A 39 -1.15 13.43 -2.28
C TYR A 39 -0.49 14.12 -3.48
N GLY A 40 -0.92 13.80 -4.70
CA GLY A 40 -0.39 14.41 -5.93
C GLY A 40 -1.07 15.71 -6.32
N LEU A 41 -2.08 16.14 -5.58
CA LEU A 41 -2.74 17.43 -5.80
C LEU A 41 -1.97 18.55 -5.07
N PRO A 42 -1.80 19.74 -5.66
CA PRO A 42 -1.05 20.85 -5.06
C PRO A 42 -1.46 21.24 -3.65
N ASP A 43 -2.76 21.30 -3.39
CA ASP A 43 -3.30 21.64 -2.07
C ASP A 43 -3.77 20.39 -1.29
N GLY A 44 -3.42 19.18 -1.78
CA GLY A 44 -3.68 17.92 -1.11
C GLY A 44 -5.15 17.71 -0.79
N PHE A 45 -5.45 17.51 0.51
CA PHE A 45 -6.81 17.24 0.99
C PHE A 45 -7.77 18.43 0.81
N ASP A 46 -7.25 19.65 0.74
CA ASP A 46 -8.02 20.90 0.59
C ASP A 46 -8.09 21.38 -0.87
N ASP A 47 -7.57 20.61 -1.82
CA ASP A 47 -7.52 20.98 -3.23
C ASP A 47 -8.94 21.05 -3.84
N ALA A 48 -9.31 22.24 -4.33
CA ALA A 48 -10.62 22.51 -4.91
C ALA A 48 -10.89 21.73 -6.22
N ARG A 49 -9.87 21.07 -6.79
CA ARG A 49 -10.02 20.23 -8.01
C ARG A 49 -10.41 18.81 -7.71
N ARG A 50 -10.51 18.42 -6.45
CA ARG A 50 -11.02 17.11 -6.05
C ARG A 50 -12.47 16.96 -6.50
N GLU A 51 -12.74 15.87 -7.22
CA GLU A 51 -14.09 15.49 -7.64
C GLU A 51 -14.65 14.35 -6.77
N ILE A 52 -13.76 13.54 -6.19
CA ILE A 52 -14.07 12.49 -5.20
C ILE A 52 -13.71 13.03 -3.81
N ASP A 53 -14.67 13.11 -2.91
CA ASP A 53 -14.55 13.73 -1.58
C ASP A 53 -14.02 12.78 -0.48
N PHE A 54 -13.78 11.50 -0.82
CA PHE A 54 -13.15 10.50 0.03
C PHE A 54 -11.81 10.01 -0.57
N CYS A 55 -11.07 9.20 0.17
CA CYS A 55 -9.89 8.50 -0.30
C CYS A 55 -10.25 7.04 -0.55
N GLY A 56 -10.25 6.62 -1.82
CA GLY A 56 -10.71 5.29 -2.22
C GLY A 56 -9.61 4.23 -2.28
N VAL A 57 -10.01 2.98 -2.06
CA VAL A 57 -9.33 1.81 -2.62
C VAL A 57 -10.18 1.32 -3.77
N PHE A 58 -9.60 1.22 -4.95
CA PHE A 58 -10.29 0.88 -6.19
C PHE A 58 -9.69 -0.35 -6.85
N ARG A 59 -10.44 -0.94 -7.79
CA ARG A 59 -9.99 -2.00 -8.67
C ARG A 59 -10.30 -1.64 -10.13
N VAL A 60 -9.31 -1.82 -11.01
CA VAL A 60 -9.52 -1.81 -12.47
C VAL A 60 -9.53 -3.25 -12.95
N GLN A 61 -10.61 -3.66 -13.59
CA GLN A 61 -10.75 -4.95 -14.23
C GLN A 61 -10.05 -4.96 -15.62
N PRO A 62 -9.67 -6.12 -16.18
CA PRO A 62 -9.05 -6.20 -17.50
C PRO A 62 -9.89 -5.60 -18.64
N ASN A 63 -11.21 -5.52 -18.48
CA ASN A 63 -12.14 -4.89 -19.43
C ASN A 63 -12.25 -3.36 -19.29
N GLY A 64 -11.53 -2.77 -18.31
CA GLY A 64 -11.52 -1.34 -18.02
C GLY A 64 -12.59 -0.88 -17.02
N THR A 65 -13.45 -1.77 -16.52
CA THR A 65 -14.40 -1.41 -15.46
C THR A 65 -13.67 -1.05 -14.19
N VAL A 66 -14.10 0.01 -13.51
CA VAL A 66 -13.56 0.45 -12.21
C VAL A 66 -14.59 0.22 -11.12
N ASP A 67 -14.18 -0.50 -10.09
CA ASP A 67 -14.98 -0.74 -8.88
C ASP A 67 -14.39 0.04 -7.70
N LEU A 68 -15.25 0.66 -6.91
CA LEU A 68 -14.90 1.15 -5.58
C LEU A 68 -14.96 -0.03 -4.60
N LEU A 69 -13.86 -0.25 -3.87
CA LEU A 69 -13.74 -1.37 -2.93
C LEU A 69 -13.84 -0.92 -1.46
N CYS A 70 -13.30 0.27 -1.14
CA CYS A 70 -13.32 0.84 0.20
C CYS A 70 -13.23 2.37 0.13
N GLU A 71 -14.07 3.06 0.89
CA GLU A 71 -14.08 4.53 1.02
C GLU A 71 -13.89 5.00 2.47
N THR A 72 -13.67 4.05 3.40
CA THR A 72 -13.64 4.34 4.84
C THR A 72 -12.24 4.62 5.39
N MET A 73 -11.20 4.53 4.57
CA MET A 73 -9.84 4.89 4.97
C MET A 73 -9.58 6.37 4.73
N THR A 74 -8.97 7.05 5.70
CA THR A 74 -8.73 8.49 5.62
C THR A 74 -7.53 8.83 4.72
N ARG A 75 -6.47 7.98 4.76
CA ARG A 75 -5.22 8.19 4.00
C ARG A 75 -4.63 6.85 3.52
N PRO A 76 -5.35 6.08 2.68
CA PRO A 76 -4.81 4.83 2.14
C PRO A 76 -3.55 5.12 1.32
N ASN A 77 -2.54 4.25 1.42
CA ASN A 77 -1.25 4.43 0.78
C ASN A 77 -0.76 3.09 0.21
N GLY A 78 0.30 2.49 0.74
CA GLY A 78 0.85 1.24 0.26
C GLY A 78 -0.18 0.11 0.24
N ILE A 79 -0.12 -0.75 -0.78
CA ILE A 79 -1.07 -1.83 -1.02
C ILE A 79 -0.35 -3.09 -1.52
N ALA A 80 -0.66 -4.26 -0.94
CA ALA A 80 -0.10 -5.53 -1.42
C ALA A 80 -1.01 -6.72 -1.09
N PHE A 81 -0.92 -7.77 -1.91
CA PHE A 81 -1.60 -9.04 -1.65
C PHE A 81 -0.78 -9.97 -0.75
N SER A 82 -1.48 -10.88 -0.05
CA SER A 82 -0.86 -12.09 0.49
C SER A 82 -0.41 -13.02 -0.65
N PRO A 83 0.53 -13.95 -0.40
CA PRO A 83 1.02 -14.86 -1.45
C PRO A 83 -0.08 -15.73 -2.10
N ASP A 84 -1.13 -16.07 -1.37
CA ASP A 84 -2.31 -16.78 -1.90
C ASP A 84 -3.36 -15.86 -2.53
N GLN A 85 -3.11 -14.55 -2.50
CA GLN A 85 -3.97 -13.47 -3.02
C GLN A 85 -5.39 -13.42 -2.42
N LYS A 86 -5.63 -14.11 -1.33
CA LYS A 86 -6.92 -14.10 -0.62
C LYS A 86 -7.05 -12.95 0.38
N LYS A 87 -5.95 -12.22 0.62
CA LYS A 87 -5.93 -11.04 1.48
C LYS A 87 -5.29 -9.88 0.75
N LEU A 88 -5.82 -8.68 0.98
CA LEU A 88 -5.25 -7.42 0.56
C LEU A 88 -4.89 -6.61 1.80
N TYR A 89 -3.65 -6.17 1.89
CA TYR A 89 -3.18 -5.28 2.95
C TYR A 89 -3.10 -3.86 2.40
N VAL A 90 -3.58 -2.90 3.18
CA VAL A 90 -3.50 -1.48 2.84
C VAL A 90 -2.95 -0.71 4.03
N ALA A 91 -1.90 0.07 3.80
CA ALA A 91 -1.34 0.98 4.79
C ALA A 91 -2.18 2.26 4.87
N GLN A 92 -2.35 2.82 6.06
CA GLN A 92 -2.95 4.12 6.30
C GLN A 92 -1.91 5.08 6.88
N SER A 93 -1.60 6.14 6.13
CA SER A 93 -0.59 7.14 6.50
C SER A 93 -1.13 8.25 7.41
N ASP A 94 -2.35 8.08 7.94
CA ASP A 94 -2.94 9.05 8.85
C ASP A 94 -2.14 9.09 10.17
N PRO A 95 -1.58 10.24 10.57
CA PRO A 95 -0.82 10.34 11.83
C PRO A 95 -1.69 10.11 13.06
N ASP A 96 -3.01 10.33 12.98
CA ASP A 96 -3.94 10.11 14.10
C ASP A 96 -4.38 8.65 14.17
N GLU A 97 -4.33 7.93 13.04
CA GLU A 97 -4.66 6.52 12.94
C GLU A 97 -3.66 5.75 12.05
N PRO A 98 -2.37 5.65 12.44
CA PRO A 98 -1.35 4.95 11.67
C PRO A 98 -1.53 3.43 11.80
N ILE A 99 -2.27 2.82 10.88
CA ILE A 99 -2.59 1.40 10.90
C ILE A 99 -2.24 0.71 9.59
N LEU A 100 -2.13 -0.61 9.63
CA LEU A 100 -2.28 -1.49 8.47
C LEU A 100 -3.65 -2.15 8.56
N LYS A 101 -4.43 -2.08 7.49
CA LYS A 101 -5.72 -2.74 7.38
C LYS A 101 -5.59 -3.99 6.51
N VAL A 102 -6.32 -5.04 6.82
CA VAL A 102 -6.42 -6.25 6.01
C VAL A 102 -7.86 -6.49 5.61
N PHE A 103 -8.05 -6.84 4.35
CA PHE A 103 -9.33 -7.23 3.75
C PHE A 103 -9.25 -8.66 3.24
N ASN A 104 -10.32 -9.42 3.32
CA ASN A 104 -10.47 -10.64 2.56
C ASN A 104 -10.92 -10.30 1.13
N VAL A 105 -10.29 -10.95 0.16
CA VAL A 105 -10.64 -10.83 -1.26
C VAL A 105 -11.61 -11.96 -1.60
N GLY A 106 -12.82 -11.61 -1.97
CA GLY A 106 -13.83 -12.58 -2.40
C GLY A 106 -13.54 -13.14 -3.79
N ASP A 107 -14.19 -14.24 -4.16
CA ASP A 107 -14.04 -14.87 -5.49
C ASP A 107 -14.42 -13.94 -6.65
N ASN A 108 -15.23 -12.93 -6.39
CA ASN A 108 -15.59 -11.87 -7.35
C ASN A 108 -14.62 -10.68 -7.31
N GLY A 109 -13.52 -10.77 -6.54
CA GLY A 109 -12.53 -9.71 -6.38
C GLY A 109 -12.96 -8.52 -5.51
N MET A 110 -14.18 -8.56 -4.92
CA MET A 110 -14.63 -7.53 -3.98
C MET A 110 -13.98 -7.76 -2.60
N LEU A 111 -13.84 -6.67 -1.85
CA LEU A 111 -13.30 -6.70 -0.48
C LEU A 111 -14.45 -6.79 0.54
N ASP A 112 -14.18 -7.46 1.65
CA ASP A 112 -15.03 -7.34 2.85
C ASP A 112 -14.81 -5.98 3.57
N ALA A 113 -15.45 -5.78 4.72
CA ALA A 113 -15.28 -4.54 5.50
C ALA A 113 -13.86 -4.33 6.03
N GLY A 114 -13.03 -5.37 5.99
CA GLY A 114 -11.68 -5.36 6.51
C GLY A 114 -11.60 -5.15 8.03
N LYS A 115 -10.41 -5.30 8.56
CA LYS A 115 -10.10 -5.05 9.97
C LYS A 115 -8.69 -4.50 10.12
N THR A 116 -8.42 -3.85 11.25
CA THR A 116 -7.05 -3.49 11.62
C THR A 116 -6.21 -4.75 11.74
N PHE A 117 -5.16 -4.82 10.93
CA PHE A 117 -4.17 -5.89 10.95
C PHE A 117 -3.04 -5.59 11.94
N PHE A 118 -2.57 -4.34 11.92
CA PHE A 118 -1.54 -3.86 12.84
C PHE A 118 -1.79 -2.40 13.18
N ASP A 119 -1.64 -2.06 14.46
CA ASP A 119 -1.77 -0.70 14.98
C ASP A 119 -0.39 -0.17 15.36
N ALA A 120 0.07 0.84 14.63
CA ALA A 120 1.39 1.42 14.82
C ALA A 120 1.42 2.61 15.81
N ARG A 121 0.30 3.02 16.43
CA ARG A 121 0.22 4.20 17.33
C ARG A 121 1.27 4.16 18.44
N ASN A 122 1.47 3.00 19.09
CA ASN A 122 2.47 2.85 20.14
C ASN A 122 3.91 3.04 19.66
N LEU A 123 4.19 2.76 18.38
CA LEU A 123 5.50 2.98 17.76
C LEU A 123 5.64 4.44 17.30
N SER A 124 4.58 5.03 16.73
CA SER A 124 4.53 6.43 16.27
C SER A 124 4.78 7.41 17.41
N ALA A 125 4.32 7.09 18.62
CA ALA A 125 4.61 7.89 19.81
C ALA A 125 6.12 7.97 20.16
N LYS A 126 6.94 7.05 19.64
CA LYS A 126 8.37 6.93 19.98
C LYS A 126 9.31 7.17 18.79
N ARG A 127 8.82 7.07 17.57
CA ARG A 127 9.63 7.07 16.34
C ARG A 127 8.90 7.80 15.22
N LYS A 128 9.66 8.48 14.38
CA LYS A 128 9.12 9.20 13.20
C LYS A 128 8.77 8.22 12.08
N GLY A 129 7.80 8.60 11.27
CA GLY A 129 7.32 7.85 10.10
C GLY A 129 5.89 7.36 10.30
N ASN A 130 5.16 7.23 9.22
CA ASN A 130 3.81 6.66 9.16
C ASN A 130 3.84 5.41 8.28
N PRO A 131 2.86 4.51 8.40
CA PRO A 131 2.69 3.45 7.42
C PRO A 131 2.57 4.03 6.01
N ASP A 132 3.38 3.51 5.06
CA ASP A 132 3.45 3.99 3.68
C ASP A 132 3.57 2.77 2.76
N GLY A 133 4.61 2.63 1.94
CA GLY A 133 4.77 1.47 1.07
C GLY A 133 4.99 0.16 1.83
N LEU A 134 4.63 -0.96 1.22
CA LEU A 134 4.77 -2.28 1.83
C LEU A 134 5.07 -3.38 0.81
N ALA A 135 5.71 -4.44 1.27
CA ALA A 135 5.99 -5.65 0.51
C ALA A 135 5.68 -6.88 1.35
N VAL A 136 5.47 -8.02 0.71
CA VAL A 136 5.16 -9.29 1.38
C VAL A 136 6.20 -10.33 1.00
N ASP A 137 6.60 -11.19 1.94
CA ASP A 137 7.48 -12.29 1.65
C ASP A 137 6.69 -13.58 1.30
N THR A 138 7.39 -14.59 0.81
CA THR A 138 6.79 -15.90 0.44
C THR A 138 6.13 -16.64 1.60
N LYS A 139 6.39 -16.24 2.86
CA LYS A 139 5.76 -16.79 4.06
C LYS A 139 4.54 -16.00 4.52
N GLY A 140 4.23 -14.90 3.82
CA GLY A 140 3.14 -13.98 4.15
C GLY A 140 3.49 -12.96 5.24
N ASN A 141 4.77 -12.80 5.61
CA ASN A 141 5.16 -11.71 6.50
C ASN A 141 5.16 -10.40 5.74
N LEU A 142 4.66 -9.34 6.37
CA LEU A 142 4.66 -7.98 5.83
C LEU A 142 5.97 -7.27 6.22
N PHE A 143 6.52 -6.57 5.24
CA PHE A 143 7.57 -5.58 5.38
C PHE A 143 6.93 -4.24 5.04
N ALA A 144 6.40 -3.57 6.06
CA ALA A 144 5.66 -2.32 5.89
C ALA A 144 6.48 -1.16 6.40
N THR A 145 6.68 -0.12 5.60
CA THR A 145 7.31 1.09 6.11
C THR A 145 6.44 1.73 7.18
N GLY A 146 7.08 2.42 8.12
CA GLY A 146 6.37 2.94 9.28
C GLY A 146 7.30 3.59 10.29
N PRO A 147 6.87 3.72 11.55
CA PRO A 147 7.64 4.37 12.60
C PRO A 147 9.01 3.72 12.82
N GLY A 148 10.08 4.45 12.47
CA GLY A 148 11.46 4.05 12.65
C GLY A 148 12.12 3.38 11.45
N GLY A 149 11.37 2.99 10.40
CA GLY A 149 11.91 2.32 9.22
C GLY A 149 10.95 1.33 8.61
N VAL A 150 11.31 0.04 8.56
CA VAL A 150 10.45 -1.03 8.02
C VAL A 150 10.03 -1.97 9.15
N LEU A 151 8.75 -2.03 9.43
CA LEU A 151 8.13 -2.96 10.37
C LEU A 151 8.07 -4.34 9.74
N VAL A 152 8.55 -5.36 10.44
CA VAL A 152 8.42 -6.75 10.02
C VAL A 152 7.30 -7.38 10.86
N ILE A 153 6.22 -7.77 10.19
CA ILE A 153 5.00 -8.24 10.83
C ILE A 153 4.67 -9.63 10.29
N ALA A 154 4.49 -10.60 11.17
CA ALA A 154 4.11 -11.95 10.79
C ALA A 154 2.71 -11.99 10.14
N ALA A 155 2.40 -13.06 9.41
CA ALA A 155 1.11 -13.25 8.73
C ALA A 155 -0.11 -13.27 9.67
N ASP A 156 0.12 -13.46 10.98
CA ASP A 156 -0.90 -13.39 12.04
C ASP A 156 -1.06 -12.00 12.67
N GLY A 157 -0.24 -11.01 12.26
CA GLY A 157 -0.22 -9.65 12.80
C GLY A 157 0.81 -9.43 13.92
N THR A 158 1.58 -10.44 14.32
CA THR A 158 2.62 -10.28 15.35
C THR A 158 3.77 -9.42 14.84
N HIS A 159 4.13 -8.37 15.57
CA HIS A 159 5.30 -7.54 15.28
C HIS A 159 6.59 -8.29 15.63
N LEU A 160 7.34 -8.74 14.63
CA LEU A 160 8.59 -9.48 14.78
C LEU A 160 9.76 -8.56 15.08
N GLY A 161 9.72 -7.31 14.63
CA GLY A 161 10.77 -6.32 14.82
C GLY A 161 10.69 -5.19 13.81
N THR A 162 11.68 -4.29 13.87
CA THR A 162 11.79 -3.15 12.95
C THR A 162 13.20 -3.07 12.38
N ILE A 163 13.32 -3.01 11.06
CA ILE A 163 14.57 -2.67 10.38
C ILE A 163 14.71 -1.15 10.47
N LEU A 164 15.57 -0.70 11.39
CA LEU A 164 15.76 0.72 11.63
C LEU A 164 16.64 1.34 10.54
N THR A 165 16.09 2.30 9.82
CA THR A 165 16.83 3.08 8.80
C THR A 165 17.41 4.37 9.35
N GLY A 166 16.94 4.82 10.51
CA GLY A 166 17.28 6.12 11.10
C GLY A 166 16.59 7.31 10.44
N GLN A 167 15.79 7.06 9.41
CA GLN A 167 15.06 8.07 8.61
C GLN A 167 13.60 7.67 8.42
N LYS A 168 12.77 8.62 7.96
CA LYS A 168 11.46 8.29 7.43
C LYS A 168 11.64 7.41 6.19
N THR A 169 10.97 6.28 6.16
CA THR A 169 11.07 5.33 5.06
C THR A 169 9.73 5.29 4.33
N ALA A 170 9.75 5.66 3.05
CA ALA A 170 8.54 5.80 2.25
C ALA A 170 8.11 4.49 1.59
N ASN A 171 9.07 3.71 1.07
CA ASN A 171 8.72 2.47 0.38
C ASN A 171 9.81 1.40 0.57
N CYS A 172 9.44 0.14 0.33
CA CYS A 172 10.37 -0.97 0.29
C CYS A 172 9.93 -2.01 -0.73
N CYS A 173 10.89 -2.69 -1.34
CA CYS A 173 10.63 -3.77 -2.27
C CYS A 173 11.72 -4.83 -2.21
N PHE A 174 11.37 -6.07 -2.51
CA PHE A 174 12.34 -7.12 -2.75
C PHE A 174 12.92 -7.00 -4.16
N GLY A 175 14.21 -7.28 -4.30
CA GLY A 175 14.90 -7.23 -5.58
C GLY A 175 16.05 -8.23 -5.66
N GLU A 176 16.83 -8.16 -6.73
CA GLU A 176 17.93 -9.07 -7.07
C GLU A 176 17.42 -10.53 -7.15
N ASP A 177 17.94 -11.42 -6.29
CA ASP A 177 17.54 -12.82 -6.17
C ASP A 177 16.28 -13.02 -5.30
N GLY A 178 15.52 -11.96 -5.03
CA GLY A 178 14.35 -11.92 -4.15
C GLY A 178 14.68 -11.83 -2.67
N ARG A 179 15.95 -11.86 -2.27
CA ARG A 179 16.36 -11.84 -0.85
C ARG A 179 16.94 -10.51 -0.38
N SER A 180 17.10 -9.57 -1.26
CA SER A 180 17.51 -8.22 -0.90
C SER A 180 16.28 -7.32 -0.78
N LEU A 181 16.10 -6.71 0.38
CA LEU A 181 15.09 -5.67 0.59
C LEU A 181 15.74 -4.31 0.35
N PHE A 182 15.20 -3.56 -0.60
CA PHE A 182 15.55 -2.18 -0.87
C PHE A 182 14.54 -1.26 -0.19
N MET A 183 15.02 -0.14 0.36
CA MET A 183 14.21 0.80 1.14
C MET A 183 14.56 2.23 0.73
N THR A 184 13.54 3.03 0.40
CA THR A 184 13.70 4.48 0.17
C THR A 184 13.54 5.20 1.50
N ALA A 185 14.66 5.62 2.10
CA ALA A 185 14.72 6.20 3.44
C ALA A 185 15.19 7.66 3.37
N ASP A 186 14.23 8.58 3.19
CA ASP A 186 14.48 10.01 2.94
C ASP A 186 15.41 10.19 1.71
N MET A 187 16.61 10.76 1.88
CA MET A 187 17.57 10.92 0.78
C MET A 187 18.49 9.72 0.59
N HIS A 188 18.22 8.58 1.23
CA HIS A 188 19.03 7.36 1.15
C HIS A 188 18.27 6.23 0.45
N LEU A 189 18.97 5.50 -0.41
CA LEU A 189 18.56 4.18 -0.84
C LEU A 189 19.31 3.14 0.00
N CYS A 190 18.60 2.43 0.85
CA CYS A 190 19.14 1.41 1.73
C CYS A 190 18.89 0.01 1.19
N ARG A 191 19.77 -0.93 1.52
CA ARG A 191 19.61 -2.35 1.19
C ARG A 191 20.00 -3.22 2.36
N ILE A 192 19.24 -4.28 2.60
CA ILE A 192 19.58 -5.34 3.54
C ILE A 192 19.30 -6.70 2.91
N ARG A 193 20.18 -7.68 3.15
CA ARG A 193 19.94 -9.06 2.75
C ARG A 193 19.21 -9.80 3.85
N LEU A 194 18.18 -10.54 3.46
CA LEU A 194 17.30 -11.28 4.37
C LEU A 194 17.45 -12.80 4.18
N THR A 195 16.98 -13.56 5.15
CA THR A 195 16.90 -15.02 5.10
C THR A 195 15.61 -15.52 4.44
N THR A 196 14.65 -14.63 4.23
CA THR A 196 13.42 -14.87 3.47
C THR A 196 13.51 -14.23 2.08
N SER A 197 12.58 -14.55 1.18
CA SER A 197 12.47 -13.95 -0.14
C SER A 197 11.12 -13.29 -0.33
N GLY A 198 11.09 -12.24 -1.12
CA GLY A 198 9.85 -11.60 -1.57
C GLY A 198 8.96 -12.54 -2.38
N TRP A 199 7.71 -12.26 -2.33
CA TRP A 199 6.68 -12.91 -3.10
C TRP A 199 6.40 -12.15 -4.40
#